data_19e8369c43600323f5646cb05cec93af
#
_entry.id   19e8369c43600323f5646cb05cec93af
#
_cell.length_a   1.000
_cell.length_b   1.000
_cell.length_c   1.000
_cell.angle_alpha   90.00
_cell.angle_beta   90.00
_cell.angle_gamma   90.00
#
_symmetry.space_group_name_H-M   'P 1'
#
loop_
_entity.id
_entity.type
_entity.pdbx_description
1 polymer ?
#
loop_
_entity_poly.entity_id
_entity_poly.type
_entity_poly.pdbx_seq_one_letter_code
_entity_poly.pdbx_strand_id
1 'polypeptide(L)'
;MAKGRILIIEQDEWESTLLARFLGEAGFEVHVSGEARAGFDKVRELQPDCILCDVNLPDIDGFWVARRVRTEPTQVATSPFLFLTDADDHESRLQGLNVGADVYLTRPFRNEEVVAQVGALIDMANRLRAQRESFSSDGPISAAGAAFEGDVAQMSVATVLTLLELERRSGHLNVRSDAGRVALLQLNEGALTGATLDDKPAEPALVLRETLRWKKGRFTFRSAEVVALGGPRQTIGGLLIEAMRLEDESRR
;
A
#
# COMPACT_ATOMS: atom_id res chain seq x y z
N MET A 1 -6.38 24.83 10.06
CA MET A 1 -6.42 23.36 10.26
C MET A 1 -5.01 22.83 10.08
N ALA A 2 -4.59 21.85 10.88
CA ALA A 2 -3.29 21.19 10.70
C ALA A 2 -3.22 20.48 9.34
N LYS A 3 -2.02 20.41 8.72
CA LYS A 3 -1.81 19.73 7.44
C LYS A 3 -1.92 18.21 7.53
N GLY A 4 -1.87 17.67 8.74
CA GLY A 4 -1.94 16.25 9.05
C GLY A 4 -1.37 15.98 10.42
N ARG A 5 -1.60 14.77 10.93
CA ARG A 5 -1.12 14.30 12.22
C ARG A 5 0.08 13.37 12.04
N ILE A 6 1.17 13.66 12.74
CA ILE A 6 2.41 12.91 12.64
C ILE A 6 2.72 12.31 14.01
N LEU A 7 3.14 11.05 14.00
CA LEU A 7 3.70 10.39 15.18
C LEU A 7 5.19 10.16 14.97
N ILE A 8 6.01 10.64 15.90
CA ILE A 8 7.45 10.36 15.98
C ILE A 8 7.67 9.32 17.06
N ILE A 9 8.38 8.24 16.74
CA ILE A 9 8.80 7.21 17.69
C ILE A 9 10.33 7.23 17.72
N GLU A 10 10.89 7.91 18.72
CA GLU A 10 12.30 8.23 18.85
C GLU A 10 12.66 8.34 20.32
N GLN A 11 13.70 7.61 20.75
CA GLN A 11 14.15 7.59 22.15
C GLN A 11 14.94 8.83 22.55
N ASP A 12 15.65 9.47 21.61
CA ASP A 12 16.40 10.68 21.88
C ASP A 12 15.45 11.88 22.02
N GLU A 13 15.32 12.39 23.26
CA GLU A 13 14.41 13.50 23.56
C GLU A 13 14.80 14.80 22.84
N TRP A 14 16.09 15.02 22.60
CA TRP A 14 16.55 16.24 21.92
C TRP A 14 16.19 16.17 20.44
N GLU A 15 16.45 15.03 19.80
CA GLU A 15 16.16 14.83 18.39
C GLU A 15 14.65 14.83 18.13
N SER A 16 13.88 14.11 18.93
CA SER A 16 12.42 14.07 18.81
C SER A 16 11.79 15.45 19.01
N THR A 17 12.31 16.26 19.96
CA THR A 17 11.86 17.62 20.18
C THR A 17 12.20 18.53 18.99
N LEU A 18 13.40 18.39 18.44
CA LEU A 18 13.84 19.18 17.29
C LEU A 18 13.01 18.88 16.05
N LEU A 19 12.80 17.60 15.72
CA LEU A 19 11.93 17.17 14.62
C LEU A 19 10.49 17.64 14.83
N ALA A 20 9.94 17.48 16.04
CA ALA A 20 8.59 17.92 16.35
C ALA A 20 8.41 19.43 16.15
N ARG A 21 9.43 20.22 16.50
CA ARG A 21 9.43 21.66 16.27
C ARG A 21 9.39 21.98 14.77
N PHE A 22 10.29 21.42 13.96
CA PHE A 22 10.34 21.69 12.51
C PHE A 22 9.06 21.28 11.79
N LEU A 23 8.52 20.10 12.13
CA LEU A 23 7.25 19.63 11.59
C LEU A 23 6.07 20.48 12.05
N GLY A 24 6.08 20.94 13.32
CA GLY A 24 5.08 21.86 13.86
C GLY A 24 5.11 23.23 13.17
N GLU A 25 6.30 23.81 12.95
CA GLU A 25 6.51 25.05 12.19
C GLU A 25 6.03 24.91 10.72
N ALA A 26 6.13 23.70 10.15
CA ALA A 26 5.59 23.39 8.83
C ALA A 26 4.05 23.21 8.80
N GLY A 27 3.39 23.23 9.97
CA GLY A 27 1.93 23.20 10.13
C GLY A 27 1.33 21.83 10.40
N PHE A 28 2.13 20.85 10.83
CA PHE A 28 1.65 19.53 11.24
C PHE A 28 1.32 19.48 12.73
N GLU A 29 0.37 18.63 13.11
CA GLU A 29 0.14 18.23 14.50
C GLU A 29 1.09 17.08 14.83
N VAL A 30 1.96 17.23 15.83
CA VAL A 30 3.03 16.27 16.11
C VAL A 30 2.89 15.66 17.49
N HIS A 31 2.96 14.33 17.56
CA HIS A 31 3.01 13.55 18.79
C HIS A 31 4.32 12.77 18.84
N VAL A 32 4.83 12.53 20.05
CA VAL A 32 6.11 11.86 20.25
C VAL A 32 5.95 10.68 21.20
N SER A 33 6.70 9.61 20.97
CA SER A 33 6.86 8.46 21.87
C SER A 33 8.32 8.03 21.90
N GLY A 34 8.87 7.67 23.05
CA GLY A 34 10.25 7.19 23.20
C GLY A 34 10.42 5.67 23.08
N GLU A 35 9.34 4.91 22.97
CA GLU A 35 9.34 3.44 23.00
C GLU A 35 8.43 2.87 21.91
N ALA A 36 8.77 1.69 21.40
CA ALA A 36 8.02 1.02 20.33
C ALA A 36 6.59 0.67 20.76
N ARG A 37 6.40 0.08 21.95
CA ARG A 37 5.07 -0.34 22.44
C ARG A 37 4.16 0.87 22.68
N ALA A 38 4.64 1.85 23.41
CA ALA A 38 3.90 3.08 23.66
C ALA A 38 3.61 3.85 22.35
N GLY A 39 4.55 3.85 21.42
CA GLY A 39 4.36 4.38 20.07
C GLY A 39 3.26 3.66 19.32
N PHE A 40 3.24 2.33 19.32
CA PHE A 40 2.21 1.56 18.65
C PHE A 40 0.81 1.77 19.29
N ASP A 41 0.72 1.89 20.61
CA ASP A 41 -0.55 2.24 21.27
C ASP A 41 -1.05 3.61 20.81
N LYS A 42 -0.16 4.61 20.69
CA LYS A 42 -0.49 5.91 20.12
C LYS A 42 -0.88 5.84 18.64
N VAL A 43 -0.30 4.93 17.83
CA VAL A 43 -0.74 4.71 16.45
C VAL A 43 -2.22 4.34 16.41
N ARG A 44 -2.66 3.45 17.28
CA ARG A 44 -4.07 3.00 17.33
C ARG A 44 -5.02 4.09 17.83
N GLU A 45 -4.58 4.88 18.81
CA GLU A 45 -5.37 5.97 19.38
C GLU A 45 -5.49 7.16 18.42
N LEU A 46 -4.35 7.62 17.89
CA LEU A 46 -4.27 8.86 17.12
C LEU A 46 -4.59 8.68 15.63
N GLN A 47 -4.44 7.46 15.09
CA GLN A 47 -4.56 7.18 13.65
C GLN A 47 -3.76 8.21 12.82
N PRO A 48 -2.42 8.29 12.97
CA PRO A 48 -1.61 9.34 12.35
C PRO A 48 -1.61 9.24 10.83
N ASP A 49 -1.50 10.39 10.18
CA ASP A 49 -1.36 10.49 8.73
C ASP A 49 0.04 10.13 8.22
N CYS A 50 1.04 10.15 9.12
CA CYS A 50 2.41 9.72 8.84
C CYS A 50 3.10 9.29 10.14
N ILE A 51 3.97 8.27 10.05
CA ILE A 51 4.75 7.75 11.18
C ILE A 51 6.24 7.88 10.83
N LEU A 52 7.00 8.52 11.73
CA LEU A 52 8.46 8.55 11.73
C LEU A 52 8.93 7.65 12.86
N CYS A 53 9.85 6.73 12.61
CA CYS A 53 10.27 5.77 13.60
C CYS A 53 11.79 5.52 13.51
N ASP A 54 12.48 5.58 14.64
CA ASP A 54 13.82 5.02 14.69
C ASP A 54 13.77 3.49 14.67
N VAL A 55 14.79 2.88 14.09
CA VAL A 55 14.97 1.42 14.12
C VAL A 55 15.41 0.97 15.51
N ASN A 56 16.30 1.75 16.15
CA ASN A 56 16.91 1.41 17.44
C ASN A 56 16.12 2.02 18.59
N LEU A 57 15.09 1.32 19.06
CA LEU A 57 14.29 1.74 20.21
C LEU A 57 14.65 0.89 21.45
N PRO A 58 14.42 1.41 22.69
CA PRO A 58 14.94 0.80 23.90
C PRO A 58 14.25 -0.50 24.29
N ASP A 59 13.01 -0.72 23.87
CA ASP A 59 12.18 -1.87 24.24
C ASP A 59 12.11 -2.94 23.15
N ILE A 60 11.80 -2.54 21.91
CA ILE A 60 11.69 -3.41 20.74
C ILE A 60 12.10 -2.60 19.51
N ASP A 61 12.65 -3.25 18.46
CA ASP A 61 13.06 -2.56 17.23
C ASP A 61 11.90 -1.89 16.47
N GLY A 62 12.19 -0.83 15.73
CA GLY A 62 11.22 -0.10 14.92
C GLY A 62 10.61 -0.95 13.79
N PHE A 63 11.29 -2.01 13.35
CA PHE A 63 10.74 -2.93 12.35
C PHE A 63 9.52 -3.69 12.89
N TRP A 64 9.49 -3.98 14.19
CA TRP A 64 8.31 -4.52 14.85
C TRP A 64 7.12 -3.55 14.75
N VAL A 65 7.35 -2.26 14.98
CA VAL A 65 6.29 -1.23 14.86
C VAL A 65 5.74 -1.22 13.43
N ALA A 66 6.62 -1.17 12.42
CA ALA A 66 6.20 -1.14 11.02
C ALA A 66 5.35 -2.36 10.66
N ARG A 67 5.81 -3.58 11.01
CA ARG A 67 5.03 -4.82 10.79
C ARG A 67 3.66 -4.76 11.43
N ARG A 68 3.58 -4.28 12.68
CA ARG A 68 2.31 -4.19 13.41
C ARG A 68 1.37 -3.17 12.78
N VAL A 69 1.88 -2.00 12.41
CA VAL A 69 1.10 -0.96 11.71
C VAL A 69 0.48 -1.53 10.42
N ARG A 70 1.28 -2.24 9.61
CA ARG A 70 0.80 -2.81 8.33
C ARG A 70 -0.24 -3.92 8.50
N THR A 71 -0.39 -4.51 9.70
CA THR A 71 -1.40 -5.53 10.01
C THR A 71 -2.64 -4.98 10.71
N GLU A 72 -2.69 -3.67 11.02
CA GLU A 72 -3.87 -3.07 11.65
C GLU A 72 -5.06 -3.05 10.68
N PRO A 73 -6.29 -3.35 11.16
CA PRO A 73 -7.48 -3.38 10.33
C PRO A 73 -8.08 -1.97 10.09
N THR A 74 -7.28 -0.92 10.21
CA THR A 74 -7.68 0.48 10.10
C THR A 74 -6.92 1.19 8.98
N GLN A 75 -7.32 2.43 8.67
CA GLN A 75 -6.66 3.23 7.63
C GLN A 75 -5.17 3.48 7.91
N VAL A 76 -4.74 3.39 9.18
CA VAL A 76 -3.35 3.58 9.56
C VAL A 76 -2.41 2.54 8.93
N ALA A 77 -2.91 1.37 8.56
CA ALA A 77 -2.13 0.37 7.82
C ALA A 77 -1.57 0.91 6.48
N THR A 78 -2.19 1.93 5.92
CA THR A 78 -1.77 2.60 4.67
C THR A 78 -1.13 3.96 4.90
N SER A 79 -0.97 4.38 6.15
CA SER A 79 -0.27 5.64 6.46
C SER A 79 1.21 5.53 6.10
N PRO A 80 1.80 6.56 5.49
CA PRO A 80 3.22 6.62 5.23
C PRO A 80 4.05 6.34 6.48
N PHE A 81 5.09 5.50 6.30
CA PHE A 81 5.99 5.08 7.36
C PHE A 81 7.44 5.34 6.94
N LEU A 82 8.15 6.18 7.71
CA LEU A 82 9.54 6.52 7.47
C LEU A 82 10.40 5.99 8.61
N PHE A 83 11.51 5.34 8.25
CA PHE A 83 12.59 5.13 9.22
C PHE A 83 13.58 6.28 9.20
N LEU A 84 13.95 6.76 10.41
CA LEU A 84 15.01 7.73 10.66
C LEU A 84 16.02 7.06 11.58
N THR A 85 17.20 6.69 11.09
CA THR A 85 18.07 5.80 11.86
C THR A 85 19.56 5.97 11.52
N ASP A 86 20.43 5.57 12.45
CA ASP A 86 21.88 5.46 12.22
C ASP A 86 22.26 4.17 11.48
N ALA A 87 21.34 3.20 11.37
CA ALA A 87 21.63 1.95 10.69
C ALA A 87 21.73 2.18 9.16
N ASP A 88 22.95 2.26 8.66
CA ASP A 88 23.25 2.51 7.22
C ASP A 88 23.72 1.24 6.50
N ASP A 89 23.58 0.08 7.09
CA ASP A 89 23.92 -1.17 6.42
C ASP A 89 22.81 -1.59 5.43
N HIS A 90 23.26 -2.28 4.38
CA HIS A 90 22.36 -2.71 3.30
C HIS A 90 21.26 -3.66 3.77
N GLU A 91 21.54 -4.49 4.77
CA GLU A 91 20.59 -5.47 5.30
C GLU A 91 19.45 -4.78 6.06
N SER A 92 19.76 -3.85 6.95
CA SER A 92 18.78 -3.04 7.68
C SER A 92 17.88 -2.24 6.74
N ARG A 93 18.45 -1.66 5.68
CA ARG A 93 17.67 -0.92 4.67
C ARG A 93 16.72 -1.82 3.90
N LEU A 94 17.19 -3.00 3.45
CA LEU A 94 16.32 -3.99 2.80
C LEU A 94 15.24 -4.51 3.74
N GLN A 95 15.57 -4.77 5.00
CA GLN A 95 14.62 -5.17 6.01
C GLN A 95 13.53 -4.10 6.21
N GLY A 96 13.92 -2.82 6.31
CA GLY A 96 12.99 -1.69 6.44
C GLY A 96 11.97 -1.63 5.30
N LEU A 97 12.42 -1.78 4.07
CA LEU A 97 11.54 -1.81 2.90
C LEU A 97 10.63 -3.05 2.89
N ASN A 98 11.18 -4.22 3.26
CA ASN A 98 10.43 -5.48 3.29
C ASN A 98 9.33 -5.51 4.37
N VAL A 99 9.47 -4.78 5.48
CA VAL A 99 8.42 -4.65 6.50
C VAL A 99 7.37 -3.60 6.14
N GLY A 100 7.52 -2.95 4.99
CA GLY A 100 6.53 -2.03 4.43
C GLY A 100 6.76 -0.56 4.79
N ALA A 101 7.99 -0.14 5.07
CA ALA A 101 8.32 1.28 5.12
C ALA A 101 8.31 1.89 3.71
N ASP A 102 7.87 3.13 3.61
CA ASP A 102 7.84 3.88 2.35
C ASP A 102 9.17 4.60 2.09
N VAL A 103 9.85 5.01 3.17
CA VAL A 103 11.13 5.72 3.12
C VAL A 103 12.05 5.24 4.23
N TYR A 104 13.35 5.20 3.94
CA TYR A 104 14.41 4.89 4.88
C TYR A 104 15.49 5.97 4.78
N LEU A 105 15.56 6.84 5.79
CA LEU A 105 16.53 7.94 5.87
C LEU A 105 17.59 7.63 6.92
N THR A 106 18.85 7.65 6.49
CA THR A 106 19.99 7.45 7.37
C THR A 106 20.54 8.78 7.88
N ARG A 107 20.95 8.82 9.14
CA ARG A 107 21.65 9.96 9.72
C ARG A 107 23.08 10.08 9.15
N PRO A 108 23.60 11.31 8.98
CA PRO A 108 22.95 12.58 9.23
C PRO A 108 22.00 13.01 8.12
N PHE A 109 20.79 13.44 8.48
CA PHE A 109 19.82 14.05 7.56
C PHE A 109 19.57 15.52 7.93
N ARG A 110 18.99 16.27 6.99
CA ARG A 110 18.56 17.65 7.24
C ARG A 110 17.09 17.65 7.66
N ASN A 111 16.74 18.46 8.69
CA ASN A 111 15.36 18.53 9.14
C ASN A 111 14.40 19.00 8.04
N GLU A 112 14.86 19.89 7.16
CA GLU A 112 14.09 20.36 6.00
C GLU A 112 13.81 19.22 5.00
N GLU A 113 14.72 18.26 4.87
CA GLU A 113 14.55 17.09 4.05
C GLU A 113 13.45 16.18 4.61
N VAL A 114 13.46 15.93 5.93
CA VAL A 114 12.42 15.16 6.61
C VAL A 114 11.05 15.82 6.43
N VAL A 115 10.95 17.15 6.63
CA VAL A 115 9.71 17.90 6.43
C VAL A 115 9.20 17.79 5.00
N ALA A 116 10.09 17.90 4.00
CA ALA A 116 9.72 17.78 2.59
C ALA A 116 9.24 16.38 2.24
N GLN A 117 9.92 15.33 2.73
CA GLN A 117 9.54 13.92 2.51
C GLN A 117 8.17 13.62 3.14
N VAL A 118 7.97 14.01 4.39
CA VAL A 118 6.70 13.85 5.09
C VAL A 118 5.56 14.54 4.35
N GLY A 119 5.76 15.79 3.94
CA GLY A 119 4.78 16.55 3.18
C GLY A 119 4.40 15.85 1.87
N ALA A 120 5.40 15.44 1.10
CA ALA A 120 5.18 14.75 -0.18
C ALA A 120 4.42 13.43 -0.01
N LEU A 121 4.75 12.65 1.02
CA LEU A 121 4.10 11.36 1.30
C LEU A 121 2.66 11.54 1.77
N ILE A 122 2.39 12.50 2.66
CA ILE A 122 1.02 12.81 3.10
C ILE A 122 0.18 13.30 1.92
N ASP A 123 0.72 14.18 1.08
CA ASP A 123 0.03 14.67 -0.13
C ASP A 123 -0.25 13.54 -1.12
N MET A 124 0.68 12.60 -1.28
CA MET A 124 0.47 11.42 -2.11
C MET A 124 -0.61 10.51 -1.54
N ALA A 125 -0.56 10.21 -0.24
CA ALA A 125 -1.57 9.40 0.44
C ALA A 125 -2.96 10.05 0.36
N ASN A 126 -3.06 11.36 0.55
CA ASN A 126 -4.31 12.10 0.44
C ASN A 126 -4.86 12.11 -0.99
N ARG A 127 -4.02 12.25 -2.02
CA ARG A 127 -4.43 12.11 -3.42
C ARG A 127 -5.00 10.74 -3.72
N LEU A 128 -4.35 9.67 -3.24
CA LEU A 128 -4.84 8.31 -3.39
C LEU A 128 -6.17 8.08 -2.65
N ARG A 129 -6.32 8.64 -1.44
CA ARG A 129 -7.58 8.60 -0.68
C ARG A 129 -8.70 9.37 -1.40
N ALA A 130 -8.42 10.59 -1.87
CA ALA A 130 -9.40 11.40 -2.61
C ALA A 130 -9.81 10.74 -3.94
N GLN A 131 -8.90 10.08 -4.64
CA GLN A 131 -9.23 9.26 -5.80
C GLN A 131 -10.14 8.10 -5.43
N ARG A 132 -9.89 7.39 -4.31
CA ARG A 132 -10.79 6.35 -3.79
C ARG A 132 -12.18 6.88 -3.48
N GLU A 133 -12.28 8.05 -2.83
CA GLU A 133 -13.54 8.69 -2.48
C GLU A 133 -14.32 9.17 -3.72
N SER A 134 -13.64 9.71 -4.73
CA SER A 134 -14.27 10.11 -5.99
C SER A 134 -14.79 8.91 -6.80
N PHE A 135 -14.14 7.74 -6.70
CA PHE A 135 -14.67 6.50 -7.27
C PHE A 135 -15.82 5.89 -6.43
N SER A 136 -15.88 6.23 -5.13
CA SER A 136 -16.96 5.79 -4.24
C SER A 136 -18.22 6.65 -4.35
N SER A 137 -18.15 7.87 -4.90
CA SER A 137 -19.28 8.80 -5.01
C SER A 137 -20.22 8.50 -6.17
N ASP A 138 -19.85 7.65 -7.12
CA ASP A 138 -20.73 7.25 -8.23
C ASP A 138 -21.51 5.92 -7.99
N GLY A 139 -21.51 5.39 -6.76
CA GLY A 139 -22.33 4.25 -6.39
C GLY A 139 -22.11 3.83 -4.93
N PRO A 140 -23.16 3.49 -4.17
CA PRO A 140 -23.03 3.12 -2.77
C PRO A 140 -22.27 1.78 -2.66
N ILE A 141 -21.08 1.81 -2.06
CA ILE A 141 -20.40 0.59 -1.61
C ILE A 141 -21.14 0.09 -0.37
N SER A 142 -22.15 -0.72 -0.60
CA SER A 142 -22.87 -1.40 0.48
C SER A 142 -21.97 -2.50 1.08
N ALA A 143 -21.78 -2.45 2.38
CA ALA A 143 -21.12 -3.49 3.15
C ALA A 143 -21.97 -4.78 3.08
N ALA A 144 -21.57 -5.72 2.30
CA ALA A 144 -22.02 -7.07 2.04
C ALA A 144 -22.36 -7.27 0.55
N GLY A 145 -21.35 -7.64 -0.26
CA GLY A 145 -21.54 -7.97 -1.67
C GLY A 145 -21.27 -6.83 -2.65
N ALA A 146 -20.53 -5.80 -2.26
CA ALA A 146 -20.28 -4.61 -3.08
C ALA A 146 -19.56 -4.97 -4.39
N ALA A 147 -20.19 -4.64 -5.50
CA ALA A 147 -19.54 -4.63 -6.81
C ALA A 147 -18.83 -3.28 -7.00
N PHE A 148 -17.58 -3.32 -7.35
CA PHE A 148 -16.80 -2.17 -7.79
C PHE A 148 -16.61 -2.30 -9.30
N GLU A 149 -17.01 -1.30 -10.06
CA GLU A 149 -16.92 -1.34 -11.53
C GLU A 149 -16.29 -0.06 -12.09
N GLY A 150 -15.69 -0.16 -13.26
CA GLY A 150 -15.09 0.97 -13.92
C GLY A 150 -14.67 0.67 -15.36
N ASP A 151 -14.06 1.68 -15.99
CA ASP A 151 -13.55 1.61 -17.35
C ASP A 151 -12.03 1.39 -17.33
N VAL A 152 -11.55 0.43 -18.11
CA VAL A 152 -10.11 0.11 -18.23
C VAL A 152 -9.31 1.29 -18.82
N ALA A 153 -9.95 2.16 -19.61
CA ALA A 153 -9.30 3.35 -20.15
C ALA A 153 -9.03 4.42 -19.09
N GLN A 154 -9.82 4.46 -18.01
CA GLN A 154 -9.64 5.39 -16.90
C GLN A 154 -8.75 4.81 -15.81
N MET A 155 -8.88 3.51 -15.54
CA MET A 155 -8.10 2.82 -14.53
C MET A 155 -7.58 1.49 -15.09
N SER A 156 -6.26 1.36 -15.23
CA SER A 156 -5.66 0.14 -15.76
C SER A 156 -5.93 -1.08 -14.87
N VAL A 157 -5.97 -2.26 -15.47
CA VAL A 157 -6.14 -3.53 -14.73
C VAL A 157 -5.04 -3.70 -13.67
N ALA A 158 -3.80 -3.27 -13.96
CA ALA A 158 -2.71 -3.28 -13.00
C ALA A 158 -3.04 -2.42 -11.76
N THR A 159 -3.55 -1.21 -11.97
CA THR A 159 -3.94 -0.31 -10.88
C THR A 159 -5.05 -0.90 -10.01
N VAL A 160 -6.08 -1.49 -10.65
CA VAL A 160 -7.18 -2.17 -9.94
C VAL A 160 -6.66 -3.31 -9.07
N LEU A 161 -5.78 -4.15 -9.63
CA LEU A 161 -5.21 -5.29 -8.89
C LEU A 161 -4.33 -4.84 -7.72
N THR A 162 -3.50 -3.81 -7.93
CA THR A 162 -2.68 -3.24 -6.86
C THR A 162 -3.53 -2.68 -5.72
N LEU A 163 -4.65 -2.03 -6.03
CA LEU A 163 -5.61 -1.57 -5.02
C LEU A 163 -6.23 -2.73 -4.25
N LEU A 164 -6.65 -3.80 -4.94
CA LEU A 164 -7.24 -4.98 -4.33
C LEU A 164 -6.23 -5.75 -3.45
N GLU A 165 -4.94 -5.76 -3.84
CA GLU A 165 -3.85 -6.31 -3.04
C GLU A 165 -3.62 -5.49 -1.77
N LEU A 166 -3.52 -4.17 -1.89
CA LEU A 166 -3.35 -3.24 -0.76
C LEU A 166 -4.51 -3.33 0.25
N GLU A 167 -5.73 -3.46 -0.25
CA GLU A 167 -6.92 -3.61 0.59
C GLU A 167 -7.17 -5.04 1.06
N ARG A 168 -6.32 -6.00 0.69
CA ARG A 168 -6.46 -7.42 1.02
C ARG A 168 -7.86 -7.97 0.68
N ARG A 169 -8.42 -7.52 -0.46
CA ARG A 169 -9.78 -7.91 -0.85
C ARG A 169 -9.82 -9.34 -1.37
N SER A 170 -10.88 -10.06 -0.98
CA SER A 170 -11.22 -11.38 -1.53
C SER A 170 -12.43 -11.27 -2.44
N GLY A 171 -12.38 -11.93 -3.59
CA GLY A 171 -13.46 -11.89 -4.55
C GLY A 171 -13.02 -12.18 -6.00
N HIS A 172 -13.88 -11.78 -6.93
CA HIS A 172 -13.72 -12.01 -8.36
C HIS A 172 -13.65 -10.68 -9.11
N LEU A 173 -12.54 -10.45 -9.83
CA LEU A 173 -12.40 -9.35 -10.77
C LEU A 173 -12.69 -9.86 -12.18
N ASN A 174 -13.79 -9.41 -12.76
CA ASN A 174 -14.16 -9.67 -14.16
C ASN A 174 -13.70 -8.48 -15.01
N VAL A 175 -12.95 -8.73 -16.05
CA VAL A 175 -12.50 -7.71 -17.00
C VAL A 175 -12.99 -8.10 -18.39
N ARG A 176 -13.68 -7.18 -19.07
CA ARG A 176 -14.16 -7.38 -20.44
C ARG A 176 -13.55 -6.32 -21.35
N SER A 177 -12.86 -6.75 -22.41
CA SER A 177 -12.34 -5.85 -23.43
C SER A 177 -13.43 -5.39 -24.40
N ASP A 178 -13.20 -4.30 -25.14
CA ASP A 178 -14.07 -3.85 -26.24
C ASP A 178 -14.18 -4.88 -27.37
N ALA A 179 -13.17 -5.75 -27.53
CA ALA A 179 -13.19 -6.86 -28.47
C ALA A 179 -14.06 -8.04 -28.02
N GLY A 180 -14.73 -7.93 -26.85
CA GLY A 180 -15.60 -8.96 -26.30
C GLY A 180 -14.89 -10.09 -25.55
N ARG A 181 -13.55 -10.04 -25.40
CA ARG A 181 -12.80 -11.01 -24.60
C ARG A 181 -13.06 -10.79 -23.11
N VAL A 182 -13.07 -11.86 -22.35
CA VAL A 182 -13.37 -11.84 -20.91
C VAL A 182 -12.26 -12.51 -20.14
N ALA A 183 -11.76 -11.83 -19.11
CA ALA A 183 -10.86 -12.39 -18.11
C ALA A 183 -11.52 -12.35 -16.73
N LEU A 184 -11.44 -13.45 -16.01
CA LEU A 184 -11.87 -13.55 -14.62
C LEU A 184 -10.64 -13.85 -13.76
N LEU A 185 -10.40 -12.99 -12.77
CA LEU A 185 -9.29 -13.08 -11.84
C LEU A 185 -9.86 -13.30 -10.43
N GLN A 186 -9.39 -14.35 -9.74
CA GLN A 186 -9.84 -14.71 -8.41
C GLN A 186 -8.80 -14.26 -7.40
N LEU A 187 -9.23 -13.46 -6.41
CA LEU A 187 -8.38 -12.92 -5.35
C LEU A 187 -8.80 -13.48 -3.99
N ASN A 188 -7.80 -13.82 -3.19
CA ASN A 188 -7.97 -14.17 -1.79
C ASN A 188 -6.98 -13.38 -0.92
N GLU A 189 -7.50 -12.55 -0.02
CA GLU A 189 -6.69 -11.62 0.81
C GLU A 189 -5.70 -10.78 -0.03
N GLY A 190 -6.14 -10.30 -1.20
CA GLY A 190 -5.32 -9.51 -2.10
C GLY A 190 -4.38 -10.32 -3.01
N ALA A 191 -4.17 -11.60 -2.74
CA ALA A 191 -3.34 -12.45 -3.58
C ALA A 191 -4.15 -13.09 -4.71
N LEU A 192 -3.58 -13.20 -5.91
CA LEU A 192 -4.21 -13.87 -7.03
C LEU A 192 -4.11 -15.40 -6.84
N THR A 193 -5.26 -16.07 -6.82
CA THR A 193 -5.36 -17.53 -6.57
C THR A 193 -5.84 -18.33 -7.77
N GLY A 194 -6.37 -17.65 -8.78
CA GLY A 194 -6.82 -18.30 -10.01
C GLY A 194 -7.15 -17.29 -11.10
N ALA A 195 -7.13 -17.74 -12.34
CA ALA A 195 -7.49 -16.92 -13.48
C ALA A 195 -8.13 -17.76 -14.60
N THR A 196 -9.06 -17.15 -15.34
CA THR A 196 -9.60 -17.71 -16.59
C THR A 196 -9.55 -16.65 -17.69
N LEU A 197 -9.42 -17.09 -18.93
CA LEU A 197 -9.50 -16.25 -20.11
C LEU A 197 -10.49 -16.89 -21.09
N ASP A 198 -11.52 -16.15 -21.46
CA ASP A 198 -12.62 -16.63 -22.33
C ASP A 198 -13.21 -17.97 -21.80
N ASP A 199 -13.51 -18.01 -20.50
CA ASP A 199 -14.05 -19.14 -19.73
C ASP A 199 -13.13 -20.38 -19.64
N LYS A 200 -11.88 -20.28 -20.09
CA LYS A 200 -10.88 -21.35 -19.98
C LYS A 200 -9.89 -21.05 -18.85
N PRO A 201 -9.62 -22.01 -17.96
CA PRO A 201 -8.57 -21.87 -16.96
C PRO A 201 -7.23 -21.57 -17.63
N ALA A 202 -6.51 -20.58 -17.12
CA ALA A 202 -5.23 -20.19 -17.64
C ALA A 202 -4.31 -19.73 -16.51
N GLU A 203 -3.01 -19.76 -16.77
CA GLU A 203 -2.02 -19.31 -15.80
C GLU A 203 -2.17 -17.80 -15.52
N PRO A 204 -2.18 -17.38 -14.25
CA PRO A 204 -2.40 -15.99 -13.88
C PRO A 204 -1.52 -14.98 -14.62
N ALA A 205 -0.22 -15.27 -14.78
CA ALA A 205 0.72 -14.40 -15.49
C ALA A 205 0.34 -14.22 -16.98
N LEU A 206 -0.15 -15.25 -17.65
CA LEU A 206 -0.61 -15.17 -19.03
C LEU A 206 -1.89 -14.33 -19.16
N VAL A 207 -2.85 -14.52 -18.24
CA VAL A 207 -4.08 -13.73 -18.23
C VAL A 207 -3.77 -12.25 -17.95
N LEU A 208 -2.85 -11.97 -17.02
CA LEU A 208 -2.39 -10.61 -16.76
C LEU A 208 -1.73 -9.99 -17.99
N ARG A 209 -0.81 -10.69 -18.65
CA ARG A 209 -0.18 -10.22 -19.88
C ARG A 209 -1.22 -9.82 -20.94
N GLU A 210 -2.25 -10.64 -21.14
CA GLU A 210 -3.32 -10.33 -22.09
C GLU A 210 -4.16 -9.13 -21.64
N THR A 211 -4.57 -9.08 -20.37
CA THR A 211 -5.43 -7.99 -19.86
C THR A 211 -4.71 -6.65 -19.80
N LEU A 212 -3.39 -6.63 -19.57
CA LEU A 212 -2.57 -5.42 -19.58
C LEU A 212 -2.48 -4.74 -20.96
N ARG A 213 -2.71 -5.50 -22.03
CA ARG A 213 -2.78 -4.99 -23.41
C ARG A 213 -4.12 -4.31 -23.73
N TRP A 214 -5.15 -4.55 -22.92
CA TRP A 214 -6.46 -4.00 -23.17
C TRP A 214 -6.48 -2.52 -22.74
N LYS A 215 -6.59 -1.63 -23.72
CA LYS A 215 -6.62 -0.17 -23.50
C LYS A 215 -8.03 0.36 -23.26
N LYS A 216 -9.05 -0.42 -23.63
CA LYS A 216 -10.47 -0.10 -23.47
C LYS A 216 -11.24 -1.33 -23.03
N GLY A 217 -12.28 -1.12 -22.24
CA GLY A 217 -13.10 -2.18 -21.70
C GLY A 217 -13.67 -1.82 -20.36
N ARG A 218 -14.39 -2.74 -19.76
CA ARG A 218 -14.99 -2.56 -18.42
C ARG A 218 -14.46 -3.61 -17.48
N PHE A 219 -14.33 -3.24 -16.23
CA PHE A 219 -14.06 -4.20 -15.16
C PHE A 219 -15.14 -4.12 -14.08
N THR A 220 -15.38 -5.25 -13.43
CA THR A 220 -16.28 -5.36 -12.27
C THR A 220 -15.64 -6.28 -11.25
N PHE A 221 -15.42 -5.79 -10.04
CA PHE A 221 -15.01 -6.60 -8.91
C PHE A 221 -16.21 -6.88 -8.01
N ARG A 222 -16.36 -8.14 -7.60
CA ARG A 222 -17.38 -8.55 -6.62
C ARG A 222 -16.68 -9.24 -5.47
N SER A 223 -16.89 -8.72 -4.25
CA SER A 223 -16.42 -9.38 -3.04
C SER A 223 -17.15 -10.71 -2.88
N ALA A 224 -16.39 -11.76 -2.67
CA ALA A 224 -16.88 -13.11 -2.41
C ALA A 224 -15.90 -13.84 -1.50
N GLU A 225 -16.40 -14.82 -0.77
CA GLU A 225 -15.53 -15.75 -0.05
C GLU A 225 -14.89 -16.69 -1.07
N VAL A 226 -13.59 -16.56 -1.28
CA VAL A 226 -12.84 -17.40 -2.21
C VAL A 226 -12.10 -18.45 -1.42
N VAL A 227 -12.44 -19.71 -1.61
CA VAL A 227 -11.69 -20.82 -1.01
C VAL A 227 -10.34 -20.92 -1.72
N ALA A 228 -9.25 -20.79 -0.97
CA ALA A 228 -7.91 -20.94 -1.51
C ALA A 228 -7.73 -22.37 -2.05
N LEU A 229 -7.73 -22.53 -3.34
CA LEU A 229 -7.25 -23.75 -4.00
C LEU A 229 -5.73 -23.78 -3.77
N GLY A 230 -5.24 -24.71 -2.96
CA GLY A 230 -3.90 -24.79 -2.37
C GLY A 230 -2.72 -24.73 -3.36
N GLY A 231 -2.44 -23.54 -3.87
CA GLY A 231 -1.29 -23.18 -4.68
C GLY A 231 -0.42 -22.13 -3.96
N PRO A 232 0.81 -21.90 -4.43
CA PRO A 232 1.65 -20.85 -3.87
C PRO A 232 0.96 -19.49 -4.03
N ARG A 233 0.85 -18.72 -2.93
CA ARG A 233 0.33 -17.35 -2.94
C ARG A 233 1.31 -16.49 -3.76
N GLN A 234 0.90 -16.03 -4.92
CA GLN A 234 1.68 -15.13 -5.76
C GLN A 234 1.21 -13.69 -5.50
N THR A 235 2.14 -12.81 -5.19
CA THR A 235 1.86 -11.38 -5.07
C THR A 235 1.56 -10.79 -6.45
N ILE A 236 0.68 -9.82 -6.51
CA ILE A 236 0.33 -9.15 -7.77
C ILE A 236 1.55 -8.48 -8.39
N GLY A 237 2.40 -7.85 -7.56
CA GLY A 237 3.68 -7.28 -8.02
C GLY A 237 4.58 -8.30 -8.71
N GLY A 238 4.75 -9.49 -8.15
CA GLY A 238 5.52 -10.58 -8.75
C GLY A 238 4.95 -11.05 -10.09
N LEU A 239 3.62 -11.21 -10.15
CA LEU A 239 2.91 -11.60 -11.37
C LEU A 239 2.97 -10.53 -12.46
N LEU A 240 2.93 -9.25 -12.12
CA LEU A 240 3.07 -8.16 -13.08
C LEU A 240 4.47 -8.15 -13.70
N ILE A 241 5.52 -8.37 -12.91
CA ILE A 241 6.90 -8.49 -13.41
C ILE A 241 7.01 -9.69 -14.37
N GLU A 242 6.44 -10.82 -14.01
CA GLU A 242 6.45 -12.02 -14.85
C GLU A 242 5.66 -11.82 -16.14
N ALA A 243 4.49 -11.18 -16.08
CA ALA A 243 3.70 -10.83 -17.25
C ALA A 243 4.47 -9.91 -18.21
N MET A 244 5.22 -8.94 -17.69
CA MET A 244 6.07 -8.05 -18.48
C MET A 244 7.24 -8.81 -19.12
N ARG A 245 7.87 -9.74 -18.39
CA ARG A 245 8.93 -10.60 -18.95
C ARG A 245 8.41 -11.45 -20.12
N LEU A 246 7.25 -12.07 -19.96
CA LEU A 246 6.59 -12.84 -21.02
C LEU A 246 6.22 -11.99 -22.24
N GLU A 247 5.93 -10.70 -22.03
CA GLU A 247 5.69 -9.75 -23.12
C GLU A 247 6.96 -9.49 -23.92
N ASP A 248 8.08 -9.26 -23.26
CA ASP A 248 9.37 -9.01 -23.91
C ASP A 248 9.89 -10.24 -24.67
N GLU A 249 9.69 -11.45 -24.13
CA GLU A 249 10.05 -12.70 -24.81
C GLU A 249 9.20 -12.95 -26.08
N SER A 250 7.93 -12.49 -26.10
CA SER A 250 7.04 -12.64 -27.25
C SER A 250 7.31 -11.64 -28.39
N ARG A 251 8.15 -10.62 -28.15
CA ARG A 251 8.55 -9.60 -29.15
C ARG A 251 9.87 -9.91 -29.83
N ARG A 252 10.57 -10.96 -29.36
CA ARG A 252 11.81 -11.48 -29.98
C ARG A 252 11.52 -12.62 -30.92
#